data_da7a2610747cb7baa8b376f6662bd406
#
_entry.id   da7a2610747cb7baa8b376f6662bd406
#
_cell.length_a   1.000
_cell.length_b   1.000
_cell.length_c   1.000
_cell.angle_alpha   90.00
_cell.angle_beta   90.00
_cell.angle_gamma   90.00
#
_symmetry.space_group_name_H-M   'P 1'
#
loop_
_entity.id
_entity.type
_entity.pdbx_description
1 polymer ?
#
loop_
_entity_poly.entity_id
_entity_poly.type
_entity_poly.pdbx_seq_one_letter_code
_entity_poly.pdbx_strand_id
1 'polypeptide(L)'
;MNQDMLKQLAQMQERMLKAQEEIENRVAEATAGGGAVKVEITGGYRVKSLHIDPDVVDPDDMGMLEDLVIAAMNEAIAQVQAFHSDSMGSVAGGLEGLGIPGLGGDGGGGAPPAMNRAARRAQKR
;
A
#
# COMPACT_ATOMS: atom_id res chain seq x y z
N MET A 1 3.29 1.08 37.03
CA MET A 1 2.41 0.54 35.99
C MET A 1 1.59 -0.60 36.56
N ASN A 2 0.30 -0.59 36.36
CA ASN A 2 -0.51 -1.68 36.82
C ASN A 2 -0.58 -2.78 35.77
N GLN A 3 -1.07 -3.93 36.18
CA GLN A 3 -1.11 -5.09 35.31
C GLN A 3 -2.03 -4.89 34.10
N ASP A 4 -3.07 -4.09 34.28
CA ASP A 4 -4.01 -3.84 33.19
C ASP A 4 -3.34 -3.09 32.04
N MET A 5 -2.49 -2.12 32.36
CA MET A 5 -1.74 -1.40 31.34
C MET A 5 -0.79 -2.32 30.60
N LEU A 6 -0.12 -3.18 31.32
CA LEU A 6 0.80 -4.14 30.70
C LEU A 6 0.07 -5.07 29.76
N LYS A 7 -1.11 -5.53 30.15
CA LYS A 7 -1.93 -6.38 29.29
C LYS A 7 -2.36 -5.65 28.04
N GLN A 8 -2.75 -4.39 28.17
CA GLN A 8 -3.18 -3.61 27.02
C GLN A 8 -2.03 -3.40 26.03
N LEU A 9 -0.83 -3.14 26.54
CA LEU A 9 0.32 -2.97 25.69
C LEU A 9 0.66 -4.27 24.97
N ALA A 10 0.60 -5.39 25.69
CA ALA A 10 0.88 -6.69 25.07
C ALA A 10 -0.14 -7.02 24.00
N GLN A 11 -1.41 -6.72 24.25
CA GLN A 11 -2.45 -6.95 23.25
C GLN A 11 -2.27 -6.07 22.03
N MET A 12 -1.84 -4.84 22.23
CA MET A 12 -1.60 -3.93 21.13
C MET A 12 -0.46 -4.45 20.24
N GLN A 13 0.63 -4.89 20.86
CA GLN A 13 1.73 -5.48 20.11
C GLN A 13 1.28 -6.70 19.33
N GLU A 14 0.49 -7.55 19.95
CA GLU A 14 -0.01 -8.75 19.29
C GLU A 14 -0.87 -8.38 18.08
N ARG A 15 -1.73 -7.38 18.23
CA ARG A 15 -2.56 -6.94 17.12
C ARG A 15 -1.74 -6.38 15.98
N MET A 16 -0.69 -5.65 16.31
CA MET A 16 0.19 -5.09 15.27
C MET A 16 0.90 -6.21 14.52
N LEU A 17 1.40 -7.20 15.23
CA LEU A 17 2.06 -8.33 14.58
C LEU A 17 1.09 -9.10 13.68
N LYS A 18 -0.11 -9.34 14.17
CA LYS A 18 -1.13 -10.03 13.37
C LYS A 18 -1.51 -9.22 12.14
N ALA A 19 -1.64 -7.91 12.28
CA ALA A 19 -1.96 -7.05 11.16
C ALA A 19 -0.87 -7.10 10.11
N GLN A 20 0.38 -7.11 10.51
CA GLN A 20 1.50 -7.23 9.59
C GLN A 20 1.49 -8.58 8.88
N GLU A 21 1.24 -9.65 9.62
CA GLU A 21 1.17 -10.98 9.02
C GLU A 21 0.03 -11.07 8.01
N GLU A 22 -1.12 -10.50 8.33
CA GLU A 22 -2.25 -10.50 7.43
C GLU A 22 -1.93 -9.76 6.14
N ILE A 23 -1.25 -8.63 6.24
CA ILE A 23 -0.85 -7.87 5.06
C ILE A 23 0.16 -8.67 4.24
N GLU A 24 1.15 -9.25 4.89
CA GLU A 24 2.18 -10.02 4.19
C GLU A 24 1.60 -11.21 3.46
N ASN A 25 0.53 -11.81 3.99
CA ASN A 25 -0.12 -12.95 3.39
C ASN A 25 -1.22 -12.58 2.41
N ARG A 26 -1.62 -11.33 2.41
CA ARG A 26 -2.65 -10.85 1.48
C ARG A 26 -2.08 -10.84 0.07
N VAL A 27 -2.90 -11.27 -0.89
CA VAL A 27 -2.45 -11.40 -2.27
C VAL A 27 -3.10 -10.33 -3.12
N ALA A 28 -2.27 -9.60 -3.85
CA ALA A 28 -2.72 -8.68 -4.88
C ALA A 28 -2.64 -9.38 -6.21
N GLU A 29 -3.69 -9.29 -6.99
CA GLU A 29 -3.75 -9.89 -8.31
C GLU A 29 -3.95 -8.77 -9.33
N ALA A 30 -3.14 -8.79 -10.37
CA ALA A 30 -3.24 -7.79 -11.42
C ALA A 30 -3.07 -8.45 -12.77
N THR A 31 -3.70 -7.87 -13.77
CA THR A 31 -3.62 -8.38 -15.13
C THR A 31 -3.30 -7.25 -16.10
N ALA A 32 -2.81 -7.62 -17.26
CA ALA A 32 -2.57 -6.72 -18.35
C ALA A 32 -2.89 -7.42 -19.67
N GLY A 33 -3.16 -6.65 -20.71
CA GLY A 33 -3.46 -7.21 -22.01
C GLY A 33 -4.75 -8.01 -22.05
N GLY A 34 -5.78 -7.54 -21.32
CA GLY A 34 -7.06 -8.25 -21.30
C GLY A 34 -7.01 -9.58 -20.56
N GLY A 35 -6.10 -9.72 -19.62
CA GLY A 35 -5.93 -10.96 -18.86
C GLY A 35 -4.87 -11.89 -19.42
N ALA A 36 -4.19 -11.47 -20.47
CA ALA A 36 -3.14 -12.30 -21.08
C ALA A 36 -1.95 -12.48 -20.15
N VAL A 37 -1.65 -11.48 -19.32
CA VAL A 37 -0.61 -11.57 -18.31
C VAL A 37 -1.27 -11.35 -16.96
N LYS A 38 -1.02 -12.26 -16.03
CA LYS A 38 -1.57 -12.21 -14.69
C LYS A 38 -0.45 -12.40 -13.69
N VAL A 39 -0.39 -11.53 -12.70
CA VAL A 39 0.61 -11.63 -11.66
C VAL A 39 -0.06 -11.60 -10.30
N GLU A 40 0.46 -12.39 -9.37
CA GLU A 40 0.04 -12.36 -7.98
C GLU A 40 1.25 -11.99 -7.12
N ILE A 41 1.09 -10.96 -6.30
CA ILE A 41 2.14 -10.47 -5.41
C ILE A 41 1.57 -10.41 -4.00
N THR A 42 2.34 -10.88 -3.03
CA THR A 42 1.93 -10.79 -1.63
C THR A 42 2.16 -9.40 -1.09
N GLY A 43 1.51 -9.09 0.04
CA GLY A 43 1.73 -7.82 0.72
C GLY A 43 3.16 -7.62 1.22
N GLY A 44 3.94 -8.69 1.28
CA GLY A 44 5.37 -8.61 1.57
C GLY A 44 6.23 -8.37 0.34
N TYR A 45 5.62 -7.95 -0.77
CA TYR A 45 6.31 -7.68 -2.03
C TYR A 45 7.02 -8.91 -2.61
N ARG A 46 6.40 -10.06 -2.44
CA ARG A 46 6.90 -11.29 -3.05
C ARG A 46 5.98 -11.70 -4.18
N VAL A 47 6.57 -11.98 -5.33
CA VAL A 47 5.80 -12.50 -6.46
C VAL A 47 5.43 -13.94 -6.15
N LYS A 48 4.14 -14.20 -6.10
CA LYS A 48 3.64 -15.53 -5.80
C LYS A 48 3.48 -16.35 -7.07
N SER A 49 3.00 -15.71 -8.12
CA SER A 49 2.83 -16.39 -9.40
C SER A 49 2.84 -15.38 -10.54
N LEU A 50 3.19 -15.87 -11.70
CA LEU A 50 3.13 -15.11 -12.94
C LEU A 50 2.62 -16.07 -14.00
N HIS A 51 1.52 -15.68 -14.65
CA HIS A 51 0.94 -16.48 -15.71
C HIS A 51 0.89 -15.66 -16.98
N ILE A 52 1.38 -16.25 -18.06
CA ILE A 52 1.41 -15.59 -19.38
C ILE A 52 0.69 -16.51 -20.36
N ASP A 53 -0.30 -15.94 -21.03
CA ASP A 53 -1.02 -16.67 -22.07
C ASP A 53 -0.08 -16.90 -23.27
N PRO A 54 0.11 -18.14 -23.69
CA PRO A 54 0.99 -18.40 -24.84
C PRO A 54 0.59 -17.65 -26.11
N ASP A 55 -0.68 -17.32 -26.23
CA ASP A 55 -1.19 -16.65 -27.45
C ASP A 55 -0.61 -15.25 -27.63
N VAL A 56 -0.14 -14.61 -26.54
CA VAL A 56 0.46 -13.28 -26.64
C VAL A 56 1.98 -13.33 -26.73
N VAL A 57 2.56 -14.51 -26.72
CA VAL A 57 4.01 -14.65 -26.86
C VAL A 57 4.35 -14.65 -28.33
N ASP A 58 4.91 -13.54 -28.80
CA ASP A 58 5.31 -13.38 -30.18
C ASP A 58 6.83 -13.17 -30.22
N PRO A 59 7.59 -14.14 -30.73
CA PRO A 59 9.05 -14.00 -30.76
C PRO A 59 9.51 -12.77 -31.54
N ASP A 60 8.68 -12.29 -32.47
CA ASP A 60 9.02 -11.12 -33.26
C ASP A 60 8.67 -9.80 -32.54
N ASP A 61 7.92 -9.87 -31.44
CA ASP A 61 7.52 -8.69 -30.70
C ASP A 61 7.59 -8.95 -29.21
N MET A 62 8.77 -9.28 -28.72
CA MET A 62 8.97 -9.53 -27.32
C MET A 62 8.80 -8.27 -26.49
N GLY A 63 9.01 -7.09 -27.09
CA GLY A 63 8.82 -5.84 -26.38
C GLY A 63 7.40 -5.65 -25.90
N MET A 64 6.42 -6.09 -26.67
CA MET A 64 5.02 -6.04 -26.25
C MET A 64 4.81 -6.88 -24.99
N LEU A 65 5.36 -8.09 -24.97
CA LEU A 65 5.23 -8.95 -23.80
C LEU A 65 5.90 -8.34 -22.57
N GLU A 66 7.08 -7.78 -22.76
CA GLU A 66 7.79 -7.12 -21.67
C GLU A 66 6.95 -5.98 -21.08
N ASP A 67 6.35 -5.17 -21.95
CA ASP A 67 5.50 -4.07 -21.51
C ASP A 67 4.28 -4.55 -20.74
N LEU A 68 3.67 -5.64 -21.18
CA LEU A 68 2.52 -6.21 -20.50
C LEU A 68 2.90 -6.72 -19.11
N VAL A 69 4.04 -7.37 -18.99
CA VAL A 69 4.52 -7.85 -17.69
C VAL A 69 4.78 -6.67 -16.76
N ILE A 70 5.44 -5.64 -17.26
CA ILE A 70 5.71 -4.44 -16.47
C ILE A 70 4.41 -3.81 -15.99
N ALA A 71 3.44 -3.68 -16.88
CA ALA A 71 2.15 -3.08 -16.52
C ALA A 71 1.44 -3.88 -15.43
N ALA A 72 1.42 -5.21 -15.56
CA ALA A 72 0.79 -6.06 -14.56
C ALA A 72 1.51 -5.97 -13.22
N MET A 73 2.84 -5.99 -13.25
CA MET A 73 3.64 -5.89 -12.04
C MET A 73 3.42 -4.56 -11.33
N ASN A 74 3.44 -3.47 -12.08
CA ASN A 74 3.24 -2.16 -11.48
C ASN A 74 1.86 -2.01 -10.87
N GLU A 75 0.85 -2.56 -11.51
CA GLU A 75 -0.50 -2.54 -10.96
C GLU A 75 -0.58 -3.35 -9.67
N ALA A 76 0.03 -4.53 -9.64
CA ALA A 76 0.05 -5.34 -8.44
C ALA A 76 0.79 -4.64 -7.30
N ILE A 77 1.91 -4.00 -7.61
CA ILE A 77 2.67 -3.24 -6.62
C ILE A 77 1.81 -2.10 -6.05
N ALA A 78 1.07 -1.41 -6.92
CA ALA A 78 0.18 -0.34 -6.46
C ALA A 78 -0.88 -0.89 -5.51
N GLN A 79 -1.42 -2.06 -5.77
CA GLN A 79 -2.39 -2.69 -4.88
C GLN A 79 -1.76 -3.03 -3.52
N VAL A 80 -0.53 -3.54 -3.53
CA VAL A 80 0.17 -3.85 -2.28
C VAL A 80 0.42 -2.57 -1.49
N GLN A 81 0.80 -1.50 -2.16
CA GLN A 81 0.97 -0.21 -1.49
C GLN A 81 -0.33 0.25 -0.85
N ALA A 82 -1.46 0.02 -1.51
CA ALA A 82 -2.76 0.35 -0.96
C ALA A 82 -3.06 -0.49 0.29
N PHE A 83 -2.67 -1.77 0.31
CA PHE A 83 -2.83 -2.60 1.50
C PHE A 83 -2.13 -1.98 2.70
N HIS A 84 -0.89 -1.52 2.49
CA HIS A 84 -0.11 -0.91 3.56
C HIS A 84 -0.70 0.43 4.01
N SER A 85 -1.14 1.23 3.06
CA SER A 85 -1.78 2.51 3.37
C SER A 85 -3.05 2.33 4.18
N ASP A 86 -3.88 1.37 3.80
CA ASP A 86 -5.13 1.09 4.50
C ASP A 86 -4.85 0.64 5.93
N SER A 87 -3.83 -0.19 6.09
CA SER A 87 -3.45 -0.66 7.41
C SER A 87 -2.97 0.49 8.30
N MET A 88 -2.15 1.37 7.74
CA MET A 88 -1.68 2.54 8.48
C MET A 88 -2.83 3.46 8.85
N GLY A 89 -3.79 3.63 7.95
CA GLY A 89 -4.98 4.40 8.24
C GLY A 89 -5.77 3.84 9.39
N SER A 90 -5.92 2.53 9.45
CA SER A 90 -6.62 1.86 10.54
C SER A 90 -5.91 2.07 11.87
N VAL A 91 -4.58 1.97 11.87
CA VAL A 91 -3.81 2.20 13.09
C VAL A 91 -3.96 3.64 13.55
N ALA A 92 -3.86 4.59 12.63
CA ALA A 92 -4.02 6.00 12.98
C ALA A 92 -5.41 6.29 13.54
N GLY A 93 -6.45 5.70 12.96
CA GLY A 93 -7.80 5.83 13.47
C GLY A 93 -7.95 5.28 14.87
N GLY A 94 -7.29 4.15 15.15
CA GLY A 94 -7.31 3.56 16.48
C GLY A 94 -6.63 4.45 17.50
N LEU A 95 -5.54 5.10 17.10
CA LEU A 95 -4.84 6.01 18.00
C LEU A 95 -5.67 7.26 18.30
N GLU A 96 -6.40 7.75 17.34
CA GLU A 96 -7.31 8.86 17.55
C GLU A 96 -8.38 8.50 18.57
N GLY A 97 -8.87 7.27 18.50
CA GLY A 97 -9.86 6.79 19.45
C GLY A 97 -9.35 6.75 20.87
N LEU A 98 -8.05 6.70 21.08
CA LEU A 98 -7.45 6.74 22.40
C LEU A 98 -7.37 8.14 22.98
N GLY A 99 -7.73 9.14 22.19
CA GLY A 99 -7.73 10.50 22.68
C GLY A 99 -6.35 11.13 22.78
N ILE A 100 -5.43 10.70 21.98
CA ILE A 100 -4.10 11.28 21.95
C ILE A 100 -4.12 12.49 21.02
N PRO A 101 -3.96 13.69 21.56
CA PRO A 101 -3.98 14.88 20.72
C PRO A 101 -2.70 14.97 19.90
N GLY A 102 -2.80 15.51 18.76
CA GLY A 102 -1.64 15.76 17.93
C GLY A 102 -1.33 14.67 16.92
N LEU A 103 -1.80 13.47 17.11
CA LEU A 103 -1.55 12.41 16.15
C LEU A 103 -2.52 12.46 14.98
N GLY A 104 -3.78 12.57 15.31
CA GLY A 104 -4.78 12.67 14.25
C GLY A 104 -4.98 14.10 13.79
N GLY A 105 -4.89 15.01 14.72
CA GLY A 105 -5.14 16.40 14.43
C GLY A 105 -4.12 17.01 13.50
N ASP A 106 -2.96 16.42 13.48
CA ASP A 106 -1.93 16.94 12.62
C ASP A 106 -2.20 16.73 11.16
N GLY A 107 -3.22 16.01 10.89
CA GLY A 107 -3.72 16.09 9.54
C GLY A 107 -3.90 17.53 9.16
N GLY A 108 -4.21 18.34 10.14
CA GLY A 108 -4.26 19.78 9.91
C GLY A 108 -2.95 20.34 9.45
N GLY A 109 -1.89 19.64 9.70
CA GLY A 109 -0.61 20.04 9.15
C GLY A 109 -0.62 20.19 7.66
N GLY A 110 -1.66 19.70 7.03
CA GLY A 110 -1.81 19.98 5.62
C GLY A 110 -1.90 21.44 5.28
N ALA A 111 -2.30 22.24 6.23
CA ALA A 111 -2.37 23.67 6.00
C ALA A 111 -1.05 24.28 5.54
N PRO A 112 0.09 23.98 6.18
CA PRO A 112 1.36 24.54 5.70
C PRO A 112 1.66 24.22 4.23
N PRO A 113 1.49 22.99 3.77
CA PRO A 113 1.69 22.74 2.35
C PRO A 113 0.79 23.57 1.46
N ALA A 114 -0.45 23.77 1.86
CA ALA A 114 -1.36 24.60 1.08
C ALA A 114 -0.84 26.04 1.00
N MET A 115 -0.37 26.56 2.10
CA MET A 115 0.17 27.90 2.11
C MET A 115 1.40 28.01 1.23
N ASN A 116 2.23 27.00 1.27
CA ASN A 116 3.44 27.01 0.45
C ASN A 116 3.11 27.06 -1.04
N ARG A 117 2.06 26.41 -1.42
CA ARG A 117 1.65 26.45 -2.82
C ARG A 117 1.20 27.84 -3.22
N ALA A 118 0.44 28.48 -2.37
CA ALA A 118 0.02 29.83 -2.63
C ALA A 118 1.21 30.77 -2.73
N ALA A 119 2.16 30.62 -1.83
CA ALA A 119 3.36 31.43 -1.84
C ALA A 119 4.15 31.21 -3.13
N ARG A 120 4.25 29.98 -3.56
CA ARG A 120 4.98 29.69 -4.79
C ARG A 120 4.31 30.32 -6.01
N ARG A 121 3.00 30.30 -6.05
CA ARG A 121 2.32 30.96 -7.15
C ARG A 121 2.58 32.44 -7.17
N ALA A 122 2.58 33.05 -6.02
CA ALA A 122 2.88 34.47 -5.94
C ALA A 122 4.29 34.75 -6.42
N GLN A 123 5.23 33.87 -6.12
CA GLN A 123 6.61 34.07 -6.53
C GLN A 123 6.81 33.91 -8.03
N LYS A 124 5.97 33.17 -8.67
CA LYS A 124 6.11 32.97 -10.12
C LYS A 124 5.84 34.23 -10.91
N ARG A 125 5.25 35.18 -10.29
CA ARG A 125 5.01 36.45 -10.92
C ARG A 125 6.20 37.37 -10.79
#